data_976999d101fc744e6a8e46ec39ab6181
#
_entry.id   976999d101fc744e6a8e46ec39ab6181
#
_cell.length_a   1.000
_cell.length_b   1.000
_cell.length_c   1.000
_cell.angle_alpha   90.00
_cell.angle_beta   90.00
_cell.angle_gamma   90.00
#
_symmetry.space_group_name_H-M   'P 1'
#
loop_
_entity.id
_entity.type
_entity.pdbx_description
1 polymer ?
#
loop_
_entity_poly.entity_id
_entity_poly.type
_entity_poly.pdbx_seq_one_letter_code
_entity_poly.pdbx_strand_id
1 'polypeptide(L)'
;KEIQETAEILARRTKNNPVLVGDAGVGKTAVVEGLAQAIVNGDVPAAIKNKEIISIDISGLEAGTQYRGSFEENIQNLIKEVKAAGNIILFFDEIHQILGAGSTGDGQGSKGLADILKPALSRGEMTVIGATTQDEYRNTIMKNAALARRFNEVKVNAPSPEDTFKILQGIRPLYEAHHNIELPDAVLKAAVDYSVQYIPQRSLPDKAIDLIDVTAAHLASQHPVTDIKTLEADIADAKAKQEEYAQKEDYESAINEKMRIQKLQAELDNHTENQKVVAQVNDVAEAVERMTGIPVSQMGASDIERLKDMKSRLEAHVIGQDKAV
;
A
#
# COMPACT_ATOMS: atom_id res chain seq x y z
N LYS A 1 -7.31 -16.82 6.70
CA LYS A 1 -8.69 -17.25 6.45
C LYS A 1 -9.07 -16.93 5.01
N GLU A 2 -9.03 -15.67 4.59
CA GLU A 2 -9.43 -15.21 3.26
C GLU A 2 -8.59 -15.84 2.13
N ILE A 3 -7.28 -16.01 2.35
CA ILE A 3 -6.37 -16.72 1.44
C ILE A 3 -6.82 -18.17 1.23
N GLN A 4 -7.14 -18.88 2.31
CA GLN A 4 -7.58 -20.26 2.24
C GLN A 4 -8.92 -20.38 1.53
N GLU A 5 -9.89 -19.53 1.84
CA GLU A 5 -11.20 -19.49 1.20
C GLU A 5 -11.07 -19.21 -0.31
N THR A 6 -10.19 -18.28 -0.69
CA THR A 6 -9.88 -17.99 -2.10
C THR A 6 -9.28 -19.20 -2.80
N ALA A 7 -8.33 -19.89 -2.16
CA ALA A 7 -7.72 -21.12 -2.68
C ALA A 7 -8.73 -22.25 -2.87
N GLU A 8 -9.65 -22.44 -1.91
CA GLU A 8 -10.70 -23.43 -1.98
C GLU A 8 -11.69 -23.14 -3.12
N ILE A 9 -12.05 -21.88 -3.34
CA ILE A 9 -12.91 -21.48 -4.47
C ILE A 9 -12.23 -21.78 -5.80
N LEU A 10 -10.96 -21.42 -5.95
CA LEU A 10 -10.17 -21.69 -7.17
C LEU A 10 -10.07 -23.19 -7.49
N ALA A 11 -10.05 -24.04 -6.46
CA ALA A 11 -10.00 -25.48 -6.62
C ALA A 11 -11.35 -26.12 -7.02
N ARG A 12 -12.45 -25.38 -7.04
CA ARG A 12 -13.78 -25.90 -7.40
C ARG A 12 -13.88 -26.20 -8.90
N ARG A 13 -14.73 -27.15 -9.24
CA ARG A 13 -15.01 -27.49 -10.65
C ARG A 13 -15.87 -26.43 -11.36
N THR A 14 -16.75 -25.76 -10.61
CA THR A 14 -17.66 -24.73 -11.11
C THR A 14 -17.66 -23.58 -10.12
N LYS A 15 -17.96 -22.37 -10.58
CA LYS A 15 -17.91 -21.14 -9.78
C LYS A 15 -16.54 -20.97 -9.11
N ASN A 16 -15.49 -21.16 -9.91
CA ASN A 16 -14.12 -21.16 -9.47
C ASN A 16 -13.43 -19.78 -9.60
N ASN A 17 -14.19 -18.71 -9.81
CA ASN A 17 -13.67 -17.36 -9.85
C ASN A 17 -14.01 -16.63 -8.55
N PRO A 18 -13.08 -16.46 -7.61
CA PRO A 18 -13.30 -15.66 -6.41
C PRO A 18 -13.34 -14.17 -6.73
N VAL A 19 -14.20 -13.43 -6.05
CA VAL A 19 -14.16 -11.97 -6.01
C VAL A 19 -13.96 -11.53 -4.57
N LEU A 20 -12.85 -10.85 -4.32
CA LEU A 20 -12.53 -10.25 -3.04
C LEU A 20 -13.34 -8.96 -2.90
N VAL A 21 -14.26 -8.96 -1.96
CA VAL A 21 -15.22 -7.87 -1.76
C VAL A 21 -14.99 -7.23 -0.41
N GLY A 22 -14.72 -5.94 -0.40
CA GLY A 22 -14.46 -5.17 0.83
C GLY A 22 -14.17 -3.72 0.51
N ASP A 23 -14.17 -2.88 1.54
CA ASP A 23 -13.89 -1.46 1.41
C ASP A 23 -12.50 -1.18 0.81
N ALA A 24 -12.28 0.05 0.35
CA ALA A 24 -10.97 0.48 -0.09
C ALA A 24 -9.97 0.42 1.08
N GLY A 25 -8.75 -0.05 0.81
CA GLY A 25 -7.68 -0.09 1.80
C GLY A 25 -7.75 -1.21 2.85
N VAL A 26 -8.67 -2.20 2.73
CA VAL A 26 -8.75 -3.34 3.68
C VAL A 26 -7.71 -4.43 3.40
N GLY A 27 -6.96 -4.35 2.29
CA GLY A 27 -5.92 -5.32 1.94
C GLY A 27 -6.34 -6.41 0.97
N LYS A 28 -7.30 -6.16 0.07
CA LYS A 28 -7.74 -7.14 -0.96
C LYS A 28 -6.57 -7.64 -1.81
N THR A 29 -5.71 -6.74 -2.27
CA THR A 29 -4.52 -7.08 -3.07
C THR A 29 -3.52 -7.92 -2.27
N ALA A 30 -3.32 -7.62 -0.98
CA ALA A 30 -2.47 -8.39 -0.08
C ALA A 30 -2.95 -9.86 0.10
N VAL A 31 -4.27 -10.11 0.02
CA VAL A 31 -4.81 -11.50 0.03
C VAL A 31 -4.34 -12.25 -1.21
N VAL A 32 -4.30 -11.60 -2.38
CA VAL A 32 -3.84 -12.23 -3.65
C VAL A 32 -2.33 -12.48 -3.63
N GLU A 33 -1.55 -11.54 -3.11
CA GLU A 33 -0.10 -11.69 -2.92
C GLU A 33 0.21 -12.83 -1.94
N GLY A 34 -0.53 -12.89 -0.82
CA GLY A 34 -0.42 -14.00 0.13
C GLY A 34 -0.83 -15.35 -0.47
N LEU A 35 -1.81 -15.38 -1.38
CA LEU A 35 -2.16 -16.59 -2.12
C LEU A 35 -1.05 -17.01 -3.09
N ALA A 36 -0.46 -16.07 -3.80
CA ALA A 36 0.67 -16.34 -4.69
C ALA A 36 1.86 -16.93 -3.90
N GLN A 37 2.17 -16.38 -2.73
CA GLN A 37 3.19 -16.92 -1.83
C GLN A 37 2.84 -18.34 -1.34
N ALA A 38 1.56 -18.59 -1.00
CA ALA A 38 1.10 -19.91 -0.59
C ALA A 38 1.20 -20.94 -1.72
N ILE A 39 0.97 -20.54 -2.98
CA ILE A 39 1.18 -21.39 -4.17
C ILE A 39 2.65 -21.77 -4.29
N VAL A 40 3.57 -20.80 -4.19
CA VAL A 40 5.02 -21.03 -4.26
C VAL A 40 5.49 -21.97 -3.15
N ASN A 41 4.99 -21.80 -1.94
CA ASN A 41 5.30 -22.65 -0.78
C ASN A 41 4.65 -24.05 -0.87
N GLY A 42 3.68 -24.24 -1.77
CA GLY A 42 2.94 -25.49 -1.89
C GLY A 42 1.82 -25.69 -0.83
N ASP A 43 1.48 -24.66 -0.08
CA ASP A 43 0.46 -24.65 1.01
C ASP A 43 -0.94 -24.38 0.47
N VAL A 44 -1.28 -25.01 -0.65
CA VAL A 44 -2.57 -24.84 -1.34
C VAL A 44 -3.09 -26.19 -1.83
N PRO A 45 -4.40 -26.30 -2.15
CA PRO A 45 -4.98 -27.48 -2.74
C PRO A 45 -4.24 -27.91 -4.02
N ALA A 46 -4.12 -29.23 -4.23
CA ALA A 46 -3.38 -29.81 -5.36
C ALA A 46 -3.79 -29.26 -6.74
N ALA A 47 -5.07 -28.88 -6.89
CA ALA A 47 -5.63 -28.36 -8.13
C ALA A 47 -5.02 -27.02 -8.57
N ILE A 48 -4.43 -26.26 -7.64
CA ILE A 48 -3.85 -24.93 -7.92
C ILE A 48 -2.34 -24.85 -7.63
N LYS A 49 -1.68 -25.95 -7.23
CA LYS A 49 -0.26 -25.98 -6.88
C LYS A 49 0.69 -25.48 -7.98
N ASN A 50 0.32 -25.69 -9.24
CA ASN A 50 1.14 -25.33 -10.40
C ASN A 50 0.56 -24.12 -11.15
N LYS A 51 -0.29 -23.33 -10.48
CA LYS A 51 -0.87 -22.14 -11.08
C LYS A 51 0.02 -20.94 -10.83
N GLU A 52 -0.05 -19.99 -11.76
CA GLU A 52 0.62 -18.71 -11.69
C GLU A 52 -0.44 -17.60 -11.67
N ILE A 53 -0.26 -16.62 -10.79
CA ILE A 53 -1.16 -15.46 -10.71
C ILE A 53 -0.50 -14.31 -11.45
N ILE A 54 -1.21 -13.79 -12.47
CA ILE A 54 -0.76 -12.63 -13.25
C ILE A 54 -1.73 -11.48 -13.00
N SER A 55 -1.21 -10.38 -12.45
CA SER A 55 -1.97 -9.14 -12.28
C SER A 55 -2.07 -8.39 -13.61
N ILE A 56 -3.26 -7.97 -13.96
CA ILE A 56 -3.54 -7.23 -15.19
C ILE A 56 -3.88 -5.77 -14.83
N ASP A 57 -3.06 -4.86 -15.34
CA ASP A 57 -3.36 -3.42 -15.33
C ASP A 57 -4.23 -3.07 -16.53
N ILE A 58 -5.49 -2.76 -16.25
CA ILE A 58 -6.50 -2.42 -17.27
C ILE A 58 -6.15 -1.08 -17.93
N SER A 59 -5.71 -0.11 -17.12
CA SER A 59 -5.36 1.23 -17.63
C SER A 59 -4.15 1.19 -18.56
N GLY A 60 -3.17 0.34 -18.24
CA GLY A 60 -1.99 0.10 -19.08
C GLY A 60 -2.34 -0.56 -20.42
N LEU A 61 -3.34 -1.46 -20.42
CA LEU A 61 -3.82 -2.10 -21.66
C LEU A 61 -4.52 -1.11 -22.60
N GLU A 62 -5.23 -0.12 -22.07
CA GLU A 62 -5.89 0.92 -22.85
C GLU A 62 -4.90 1.95 -23.41
N ALA A 63 -3.92 2.37 -22.62
CA ALA A 63 -2.96 3.43 -22.96
C ALA A 63 -1.99 3.06 -24.10
N GLY A 64 -1.71 1.77 -24.32
CA GLY A 64 -0.77 1.28 -25.33
C GLY A 64 -1.33 1.20 -26.74
N THR A 65 -2.61 1.52 -26.98
CA THR A 65 -3.26 1.28 -28.26
C THR A 65 -3.81 2.58 -28.88
N GLN A 66 -3.20 3.04 -29.98
CA GLN A 66 -3.70 4.19 -30.76
C GLN A 66 -4.96 3.88 -31.59
N TYR A 67 -5.27 2.60 -31.80
CA TYR A 67 -6.40 2.16 -32.60
C TYR A 67 -7.24 1.13 -31.84
N ARG A 68 -8.55 1.32 -31.84
CA ARG A 68 -9.55 0.47 -31.17
C ARG A 68 -9.44 -1.02 -31.55
N GLY A 69 -9.12 -1.33 -32.80
CA GLY A 69 -8.97 -2.72 -33.29
C GLY A 69 -7.76 -3.45 -32.70
N SER A 70 -6.67 -2.76 -32.42
CA SER A 70 -5.46 -3.36 -31.81
C SER A 70 -5.67 -3.73 -30.35
N PHE A 71 -6.47 -2.97 -29.61
CA PHE A 71 -6.83 -3.29 -28.23
C PHE A 71 -7.67 -4.58 -28.14
N GLU A 72 -8.72 -4.68 -28.96
CA GLU A 72 -9.57 -5.87 -29.00
C GLU A 72 -8.77 -7.13 -29.41
N GLU A 73 -7.85 -6.99 -30.36
CA GLU A 73 -6.96 -8.06 -30.79
C GLU A 73 -6.01 -8.49 -29.68
N ASN A 74 -5.41 -7.56 -28.94
CA ASN A 74 -4.52 -7.86 -27.81
C ASN A 74 -5.25 -8.64 -26.72
N ILE A 75 -6.49 -8.24 -26.36
CA ILE A 75 -7.29 -8.96 -25.37
C ILE A 75 -7.68 -10.36 -25.86
N GLN A 76 -8.04 -10.51 -27.14
CA GLN A 76 -8.34 -11.83 -27.70
C GLN A 76 -7.10 -12.74 -27.71
N ASN A 77 -5.92 -12.19 -28.00
CA ASN A 77 -4.68 -12.92 -27.96
C ASN A 77 -4.31 -13.31 -26.51
N LEU A 78 -4.44 -12.40 -25.53
CA LEU A 78 -4.30 -12.71 -24.12
C LEU A 78 -5.19 -13.89 -23.70
N ILE A 79 -6.46 -13.88 -24.05
CA ILE A 79 -7.39 -14.97 -23.73
C ILE A 79 -6.92 -16.30 -24.37
N LYS A 80 -6.45 -16.27 -25.62
CA LYS A 80 -5.92 -17.47 -26.30
C LYS A 80 -4.67 -18.01 -25.62
N GLU A 81 -3.74 -17.14 -25.23
CA GLU A 81 -2.50 -17.51 -24.54
C GLU A 81 -2.77 -18.08 -23.16
N VAL A 82 -3.62 -17.43 -22.36
CA VAL A 82 -4.04 -17.91 -21.02
C VAL A 82 -4.70 -19.28 -21.12
N LYS A 83 -5.57 -19.47 -22.13
CA LYS A 83 -6.22 -20.75 -22.39
C LYS A 83 -5.26 -21.83 -22.83
N ALA A 84 -4.27 -21.51 -23.67
CA ALA A 84 -3.24 -22.43 -24.12
C ALA A 84 -2.28 -22.83 -23.02
N ALA A 85 -1.88 -21.89 -22.16
CA ALA A 85 -1.01 -22.14 -21.02
C ALA A 85 -1.67 -23.03 -19.95
N GLY A 86 -2.97 -22.85 -19.70
CA GLY A 86 -3.78 -23.67 -18.81
C GLY A 86 -3.43 -23.59 -17.31
N ASN A 87 -2.32 -22.95 -16.94
CA ASN A 87 -1.84 -22.79 -15.56
C ASN A 87 -1.96 -21.35 -15.03
N ILE A 88 -2.49 -20.43 -15.82
CA ILE A 88 -2.58 -18.99 -15.47
C ILE A 88 -3.90 -18.69 -14.80
N ILE A 89 -3.84 -17.90 -13.72
CA ILE A 89 -4.96 -17.23 -13.05
C ILE A 89 -4.75 -15.73 -13.24
N LEU A 90 -5.72 -15.04 -13.82
CA LEU A 90 -5.64 -13.59 -13.97
C LEU A 90 -6.20 -12.90 -12.74
N PHE A 91 -5.50 -11.91 -12.23
CA PHE A 91 -5.99 -11.03 -11.19
C PHE A 91 -6.36 -9.67 -11.78
N PHE A 92 -7.59 -9.24 -11.52
CA PHE A 92 -8.09 -7.92 -11.86
C PHE A 92 -8.44 -7.15 -10.60
N ASP A 93 -7.66 -6.14 -10.30
CA ASP A 93 -8.09 -5.15 -9.32
C ASP A 93 -9.20 -4.28 -9.96
N GLU A 94 -10.14 -3.80 -9.15
CA GLU A 94 -11.29 -3.00 -9.63
C GLU A 94 -12.06 -3.68 -10.78
N ILE A 95 -12.32 -5.01 -10.68
CA ILE A 95 -12.95 -5.83 -11.74
C ILE A 95 -14.29 -5.25 -12.23
N HIS A 96 -14.96 -4.42 -11.43
CA HIS A 96 -16.19 -3.75 -11.81
C HIS A 96 -16.02 -2.80 -13.00
N GLN A 97 -14.84 -2.20 -13.17
CA GLN A 97 -14.53 -1.34 -14.32
C GLN A 97 -14.67 -2.12 -15.65
N ILE A 98 -14.23 -3.37 -15.64
CA ILE A 98 -14.35 -4.26 -16.81
C ILE A 98 -15.79 -4.72 -17.02
N LEU A 99 -16.46 -5.10 -15.94
CA LEU A 99 -17.76 -5.78 -16.02
C LEU A 99 -18.94 -4.80 -16.05
N GLY A 100 -18.78 -3.60 -15.52
CA GLY A 100 -19.79 -2.55 -15.39
C GLY A 100 -20.00 -1.68 -16.63
N ALA A 101 -19.03 -1.61 -17.51
CA ALA A 101 -18.98 -0.70 -18.66
C ALA A 101 -20.05 -0.91 -19.75
N GLY A 102 -21.08 -1.70 -19.50
CA GLY A 102 -22.20 -1.93 -20.42
C GLY A 102 -23.50 -1.24 -20.07
N SER A 103 -23.61 -0.51 -18.93
CA SER A 103 -24.91 -0.04 -18.41
C SER A 103 -25.13 1.48 -18.44
N THR A 104 -24.12 2.29 -18.67
CA THR A 104 -24.28 3.75 -18.78
C THR A 104 -23.51 4.29 -19.98
N GLY A 105 -24.26 4.83 -20.92
CA GLY A 105 -23.73 5.26 -22.20
C GLY A 105 -22.96 6.56 -22.16
N ASP A 106 -21.64 6.55 -22.01
CA ASP A 106 -20.77 7.62 -22.53
C ASP A 106 -19.26 7.33 -22.45
N GLY A 107 -18.83 6.12 -22.04
CA GLY A 107 -17.43 5.71 -22.08
C GLY A 107 -17.15 4.77 -23.26
N GLN A 108 -16.61 5.28 -24.36
CA GLN A 108 -16.38 4.48 -25.59
C GLN A 108 -15.24 3.45 -25.48
N GLY A 109 -14.36 3.52 -24.48
CA GLY A 109 -13.20 2.62 -24.32
C GLY A 109 -13.52 1.28 -23.65
N SER A 110 -14.23 1.30 -22.53
CA SER A 110 -14.45 0.11 -21.70
C SER A 110 -15.55 -0.84 -22.19
N LYS A 111 -16.38 -0.46 -23.18
CA LYS A 111 -17.38 -1.36 -23.76
C LYS A 111 -16.75 -2.56 -24.47
N GLY A 112 -15.61 -2.38 -25.13
CA GLY A 112 -14.93 -3.45 -25.85
C GLY A 112 -14.41 -4.56 -24.95
N LEU A 113 -13.80 -4.21 -23.81
CA LEU A 113 -13.21 -5.18 -22.88
C LEU A 113 -14.28 -6.05 -22.21
N ALA A 114 -15.35 -5.43 -21.73
CA ALA A 114 -16.47 -6.16 -21.13
C ALA A 114 -17.10 -7.16 -22.11
N ASP A 115 -17.31 -6.76 -23.36
CA ASP A 115 -17.96 -7.60 -24.37
C ASP A 115 -17.08 -8.79 -24.79
N ILE A 116 -15.76 -8.66 -24.70
CA ILE A 116 -14.81 -9.74 -25.00
C ILE A 116 -14.64 -10.68 -23.81
N LEU A 117 -14.48 -10.14 -22.58
CA LEU A 117 -14.22 -10.94 -21.38
C LEU A 117 -15.45 -11.66 -20.85
N LYS A 118 -16.64 -11.02 -20.87
CA LYS A 118 -17.90 -11.66 -20.38
C LYS A 118 -18.18 -13.02 -21.01
N PRO A 119 -18.09 -13.22 -22.34
CA PRO A 119 -18.28 -14.53 -22.94
C PRO A 119 -17.23 -15.56 -22.51
N ALA A 120 -15.95 -15.19 -22.44
CA ALA A 120 -14.87 -16.08 -22.03
C ALA A 120 -15.05 -16.54 -20.57
N LEU A 121 -15.37 -15.62 -19.67
CA LEU A 121 -15.69 -15.91 -18.27
C LEU A 121 -16.95 -16.77 -18.13
N SER A 122 -17.99 -16.46 -18.90
CA SER A 122 -19.26 -17.22 -18.87
C SER A 122 -19.08 -18.65 -19.37
N ARG A 123 -18.16 -18.90 -20.31
CA ARG A 123 -17.86 -20.25 -20.81
C ARG A 123 -16.86 -21.01 -19.92
N GLY A 124 -16.21 -20.32 -18.97
CA GLY A 124 -15.20 -20.93 -18.09
C GLY A 124 -13.89 -21.22 -18.85
N GLU A 125 -13.56 -20.42 -19.82
CA GLU A 125 -12.34 -20.54 -20.63
C GLU A 125 -11.10 -20.03 -19.91
N MET A 126 -11.27 -19.27 -18.83
CA MET A 126 -10.23 -18.69 -18.01
C MET A 126 -10.65 -18.67 -16.54
N THR A 127 -9.67 -18.68 -15.65
CA THR A 127 -9.86 -18.52 -14.21
C THR A 127 -9.40 -17.13 -13.79
N VAL A 128 -10.23 -16.46 -13.01
CA VAL A 128 -10.03 -15.05 -12.64
C VAL A 128 -10.22 -14.86 -11.15
N ILE A 129 -9.37 -14.06 -10.55
CA ILE A 129 -9.59 -13.45 -9.24
C ILE A 129 -9.97 -11.98 -9.49
N GLY A 130 -11.05 -11.52 -8.93
CA GLY A 130 -11.44 -10.11 -8.96
C GLY A 130 -11.31 -9.47 -7.58
N ALA A 131 -11.07 -8.17 -7.54
CA ALA A 131 -11.23 -7.36 -6.33
C ALA A 131 -12.17 -6.19 -6.64
N THR A 132 -13.03 -5.83 -5.68
CA THR A 132 -13.98 -4.71 -5.84
C THR A 132 -14.59 -4.31 -4.49
N THR A 133 -15.37 -3.25 -4.45
CA THR A 133 -16.16 -2.87 -3.28
C THR A 133 -17.51 -3.60 -3.24
N GLN A 134 -18.18 -3.57 -2.08
CA GLN A 134 -19.47 -4.26 -1.89
C GLN A 134 -20.58 -3.68 -2.81
N ASP A 135 -20.61 -2.38 -2.96
CA ASP A 135 -21.64 -1.72 -3.78
C ASP A 135 -21.44 -2.00 -5.26
N GLU A 136 -20.19 -1.98 -5.72
CA GLU A 136 -19.84 -2.30 -7.10
C GLU A 136 -20.08 -3.77 -7.42
N TYR A 137 -19.75 -4.69 -6.52
CA TYR A 137 -20.07 -6.11 -6.66
C TYR A 137 -21.56 -6.33 -6.87
N ARG A 138 -22.41 -5.70 -6.04
CA ARG A 138 -23.87 -5.78 -6.17
C ARG A 138 -24.38 -5.20 -7.49
N ASN A 139 -23.79 -4.06 -7.88
CA ASN A 139 -24.26 -3.32 -9.05
C ASN A 139 -23.79 -3.90 -10.38
N THR A 140 -22.70 -4.66 -10.41
CA THR A 140 -22.10 -5.22 -11.64
C THR A 140 -22.29 -6.73 -11.74
N ILE A 141 -21.68 -7.49 -10.84
CA ILE A 141 -21.64 -8.97 -10.93
C ILE A 141 -22.98 -9.57 -10.58
N MET A 142 -23.59 -9.15 -9.48
CA MET A 142 -24.85 -9.71 -9.00
C MET A 142 -26.04 -9.41 -9.94
N LYS A 143 -26.03 -8.27 -10.61
CA LYS A 143 -27.09 -7.94 -11.60
C LYS A 143 -26.99 -8.76 -12.87
N ASN A 144 -25.84 -9.36 -13.18
CA ASN A 144 -25.67 -10.19 -14.35
C ASN A 144 -25.72 -11.68 -13.99
N ALA A 145 -26.85 -12.34 -14.28
CA ALA A 145 -27.07 -13.75 -13.94
C ALA A 145 -26.00 -14.71 -14.50
N ALA A 146 -25.40 -14.41 -15.65
CA ALA A 146 -24.34 -15.22 -16.24
C ALA A 146 -23.03 -15.14 -15.44
N LEU A 147 -22.68 -13.96 -14.96
CA LEU A 147 -21.51 -13.72 -14.10
C LEU A 147 -21.74 -14.24 -12.68
N ALA A 148 -22.90 -13.98 -12.08
CA ALA A 148 -23.25 -14.43 -10.75
C ALA A 148 -23.17 -15.97 -10.57
N ARG A 149 -23.35 -16.72 -11.68
CA ARG A 149 -23.17 -18.18 -11.69
C ARG A 149 -21.70 -18.64 -11.76
N ARG A 150 -20.76 -17.75 -12.01
CA ARG A 150 -19.34 -18.07 -12.22
C ARG A 150 -18.44 -17.51 -11.13
N PHE A 151 -18.90 -16.46 -10.46
CA PHE A 151 -18.16 -15.80 -9.41
C PHE A 151 -18.65 -16.21 -8.03
N ASN A 152 -17.73 -16.27 -7.07
CA ASN A 152 -18.01 -16.42 -5.65
C ASN A 152 -17.42 -15.24 -4.87
N GLU A 153 -18.24 -14.69 -3.99
CA GLU A 153 -17.82 -13.62 -3.08
C GLU A 153 -16.92 -14.18 -1.97
N VAL A 154 -15.79 -13.51 -1.75
CA VAL A 154 -14.93 -13.66 -0.56
C VAL A 154 -14.91 -12.32 0.15
N LYS A 155 -15.47 -12.25 1.33
CA LYS A 155 -15.51 -11.01 2.11
C LYS A 155 -14.17 -10.73 2.75
N VAL A 156 -13.62 -9.56 2.46
CA VAL A 156 -12.40 -9.05 3.08
C VAL A 156 -12.78 -7.87 3.98
N ASN A 157 -12.84 -8.14 5.27
CA ASN A 157 -13.16 -7.11 6.26
C ASN A 157 -11.89 -6.37 6.68
N ALA A 158 -12.05 -5.13 7.15
CA ALA A 158 -10.95 -4.42 7.78
C ALA A 158 -10.44 -5.23 8.99
N PRO A 159 -9.12 -5.37 9.17
CA PRO A 159 -8.54 -6.04 10.33
C PRO A 159 -8.85 -5.28 11.62
N SER A 160 -8.78 -5.99 12.75
CA SER A 160 -8.85 -5.35 14.06
C SER A 160 -7.64 -4.43 14.30
N PRO A 161 -7.71 -3.48 15.24
CA PRO A 161 -6.53 -2.69 15.64
C PRO A 161 -5.35 -3.57 16.06
N GLU A 162 -5.60 -4.67 16.78
CA GLU A 162 -4.56 -5.61 17.23
C GLU A 162 -3.91 -6.34 16.04
N ASP A 163 -4.71 -6.75 15.05
CA ASP A 163 -4.17 -7.40 13.85
C ASP A 163 -3.46 -6.40 12.95
N THR A 164 -3.96 -5.15 12.88
CA THR A 164 -3.29 -4.05 12.17
C THR A 164 -1.91 -3.79 12.79
N PHE A 165 -1.79 -3.78 14.12
CA PHE A 165 -0.50 -3.63 14.78
C PHE A 165 0.49 -4.72 14.37
N LYS A 166 0.05 -5.99 14.29
CA LYS A 166 0.90 -7.09 13.81
C LYS A 166 1.29 -6.92 12.34
N ILE A 167 0.38 -6.41 11.50
CA ILE A 167 0.68 -6.09 10.11
C ILE A 167 1.78 -5.04 10.06
N LEU A 168 1.65 -3.95 10.83
CA LEU A 168 2.65 -2.89 10.89
C LEU A 168 4.01 -3.41 11.38
N GLN A 169 4.04 -4.30 12.39
CA GLN A 169 5.28 -4.95 12.82
C GLN A 169 5.93 -5.77 11.69
N GLY A 170 5.12 -6.44 10.87
CA GLY A 170 5.61 -7.23 9.74
C GLY A 170 6.24 -6.38 8.62
N ILE A 171 5.65 -5.23 8.31
CA ILE A 171 6.12 -4.34 7.24
C ILE A 171 7.16 -3.31 7.73
N ARG A 172 7.29 -3.10 9.05
CA ARG A 172 8.24 -2.16 9.67
C ARG A 172 9.63 -2.16 9.06
N PRO A 173 10.30 -3.32 8.86
CA PRO A 173 11.67 -3.33 8.33
C PRO A 173 11.79 -2.67 6.95
N LEU A 174 10.74 -2.71 6.14
CA LEU A 174 10.73 -2.09 4.81
C LEU A 174 10.72 -0.56 4.93
N TYR A 175 9.89 -0.01 5.83
CA TYR A 175 9.81 1.44 6.06
C TYR A 175 11.06 1.97 6.76
N GLU A 176 11.58 1.24 7.76
CA GLU A 176 12.83 1.58 8.44
C GLU A 176 14.03 1.62 7.49
N ALA A 177 14.08 0.67 6.54
CA ALA A 177 15.15 0.64 5.54
C ALA A 177 14.99 1.77 4.50
N HIS A 178 13.75 2.05 4.08
CA HIS A 178 13.47 3.07 3.06
C HIS A 178 13.77 4.50 3.55
N HIS A 179 13.34 4.81 4.77
CA HIS A 179 13.47 6.14 5.37
C HIS A 179 14.71 6.31 6.26
N ASN A 180 15.48 5.23 6.48
CA ASN A 180 16.64 5.19 7.38
C ASN A 180 16.34 5.69 8.80
N ILE A 181 15.22 5.23 9.36
CA ILE A 181 14.74 5.55 10.71
C ILE A 181 14.48 4.27 11.50
N GLU A 182 14.23 4.40 12.80
CA GLU A 182 13.77 3.33 13.67
C GLU A 182 12.32 3.61 14.11
N LEU A 183 11.45 2.61 14.01
CA LEU A 183 10.03 2.67 14.37
C LEU A 183 9.73 1.76 15.56
N PRO A 184 9.83 2.26 16.81
CA PRO A 184 9.50 1.48 18.01
C PRO A 184 8.04 1.03 18.03
N ASP A 185 7.75 -0.06 18.75
CA ASP A 185 6.39 -0.60 18.89
C ASP A 185 5.39 0.42 19.44
N ALA A 186 5.84 1.34 20.30
CA ALA A 186 5.00 2.43 20.80
C ALA A 186 4.50 3.36 19.69
N VAL A 187 5.34 3.64 18.68
CA VAL A 187 5.02 4.45 17.52
C VAL A 187 4.02 3.73 16.63
N LEU A 188 4.24 2.44 16.35
CA LEU A 188 3.31 1.63 15.56
C LEU A 188 1.93 1.56 16.22
N LYS A 189 1.91 1.37 17.56
CA LYS A 189 0.65 1.36 18.31
C LYS A 189 -0.06 2.71 18.25
N ALA A 190 0.68 3.81 18.45
CA ALA A 190 0.13 5.15 18.34
C ALA A 190 -0.44 5.43 16.94
N ALA A 191 0.24 4.95 15.88
CA ALA A 191 -0.25 5.09 14.51
C ALA A 191 -1.59 4.36 14.30
N VAL A 192 -1.76 3.16 14.86
CA VAL A 192 -3.04 2.44 14.82
C VAL A 192 -4.11 3.22 15.58
N ASP A 193 -3.86 3.57 16.84
CA ASP A 193 -4.82 4.20 17.73
C ASP A 193 -5.27 5.57 17.18
N TYR A 194 -4.33 6.40 16.73
CA TYR A 194 -4.62 7.72 16.17
C TYR A 194 -5.31 7.63 14.81
N SER A 195 -4.95 6.67 13.96
CA SER A 195 -5.65 6.47 12.70
C SER A 195 -7.12 6.09 12.91
N VAL A 196 -7.41 5.26 13.91
CA VAL A 196 -8.79 4.89 14.27
C VAL A 196 -9.56 6.11 14.80
N GLN A 197 -8.93 6.90 15.65
CA GLN A 197 -9.57 8.00 16.35
C GLN A 197 -9.79 9.24 15.45
N TYR A 198 -8.80 9.58 14.61
CA TYR A 198 -8.77 10.87 13.88
C TYR A 198 -8.96 10.73 12.37
N ILE A 199 -8.90 9.51 11.81
CA ILE A 199 -9.09 9.26 10.37
C ILE A 199 -10.23 8.25 10.16
N PRO A 200 -11.50 8.63 10.45
CA PRO A 200 -12.62 7.69 10.34
C PRO A 200 -13.02 7.36 8.89
N GLN A 201 -12.64 8.20 7.91
CA GLN A 201 -13.08 8.08 6.52
C GLN A 201 -12.37 6.95 5.75
N ARG A 202 -11.26 6.42 6.27
CA ARG A 202 -10.46 5.36 5.63
C ARG A 202 -10.44 4.10 6.49
N SER A 203 -10.22 2.96 5.86
CA SER A 203 -10.20 1.67 6.53
C SER A 203 -8.81 1.28 7.03
N LEU A 204 -8.75 0.45 8.07
CA LEU A 204 -7.54 -0.28 8.42
C LEU A 204 -7.30 -1.40 7.39
N PRO A 205 -6.04 -1.78 7.14
CA PRO A 205 -4.80 -1.24 7.72
C PRO A 205 -4.27 0.01 7.02
N ASP A 206 -4.81 0.37 5.85
CA ASP A 206 -4.29 1.37 4.92
C ASP A 206 -4.01 2.73 5.59
N LYS A 207 -4.97 3.25 6.36
CA LYS A 207 -4.81 4.53 7.07
C LYS A 207 -3.69 4.52 8.11
N ALA A 208 -3.41 3.38 8.74
CA ALA A 208 -2.34 3.27 9.72
C ALA A 208 -0.97 3.13 9.05
N ILE A 209 -0.92 2.42 7.92
CA ILE A 209 0.27 2.31 7.06
C ILE A 209 0.66 3.68 6.52
N ASP A 210 -0.29 4.40 5.95
CA ASP A 210 -0.08 5.75 5.41
C ASP A 210 0.42 6.72 6.49
N LEU A 211 -0.15 6.63 7.71
CA LEU A 211 0.28 7.47 8.83
C LEU A 211 1.73 7.19 9.24
N ILE A 212 2.18 5.92 9.22
CA ILE A 212 3.58 5.57 9.48
C ILE A 212 4.47 6.10 8.38
N ASP A 213 4.07 5.97 7.12
CA ASP A 213 4.85 6.43 5.97
C ASP A 213 5.04 7.96 6.01
N VAL A 214 3.96 8.71 6.28
CA VAL A 214 4.00 10.16 6.44
C VAL A 214 4.90 10.57 7.63
N THR A 215 4.80 9.86 8.76
CA THR A 215 5.64 10.11 9.94
C THR A 215 7.11 9.88 9.60
N ALA A 216 7.42 8.76 8.96
CA ALA A 216 8.77 8.37 8.59
C ALA A 216 9.38 9.34 7.58
N ALA A 217 8.64 9.67 6.53
CA ALA A 217 9.06 10.63 5.51
C ALA A 217 9.33 12.02 6.09
N HIS A 218 8.49 12.45 7.05
CA HIS A 218 8.68 13.74 7.70
C HIS A 218 9.96 13.76 8.53
N LEU A 219 10.20 12.75 9.37
CA LEU A 219 11.42 12.62 10.15
C LEU A 219 12.67 12.55 9.26
N ALA A 220 12.63 11.76 8.19
CA ALA A 220 13.72 11.67 7.22
C ALA A 220 14.02 13.03 6.58
N SER A 221 12.99 13.84 6.30
CA SER A 221 13.18 15.18 5.72
C SER A 221 13.80 16.19 6.69
N GLN A 222 13.55 16.03 7.99
CA GLN A 222 14.16 16.88 9.04
C GLN A 222 15.62 16.49 9.33
N HIS A 223 15.97 15.23 9.06
CA HIS A 223 17.30 14.67 9.26
C HIS A 223 17.84 14.13 7.94
N PRO A 224 18.15 15.01 6.95
CA PRO A 224 18.65 14.55 5.67
C PRO A 224 19.95 13.77 5.89
N VAL A 225 19.93 12.50 5.47
CA VAL A 225 21.15 11.68 5.44
C VAL A 225 22.05 12.31 4.39
N THR A 226 23.12 12.97 4.84
CA THR A 226 24.18 13.40 3.92
C THR A 226 24.73 12.14 3.26
N ASP A 227 24.69 12.07 1.95
CA ASP A 227 25.09 10.85 1.23
C ASP A 227 26.58 10.59 1.53
N ILE A 228 26.86 9.53 2.29
CA ILE A 228 28.23 9.11 2.67
C ILE A 228 29.11 9.03 1.44
N LYS A 229 28.55 8.59 0.29
CA LYS A 229 29.28 8.52 -0.98
C LYS A 229 29.67 9.91 -1.51
N THR A 230 28.81 10.93 -1.32
CA THR A 230 29.17 12.30 -1.71
C THR A 230 30.22 12.88 -0.80
N LEU A 231 30.16 12.62 0.52
CA LEU A 231 31.21 13.03 1.47
C LEU A 231 32.54 12.32 1.17
N GLU A 232 32.54 11.04 0.87
CA GLU A 232 33.75 10.31 0.48
C GLU A 232 34.35 10.84 -0.83
N ALA A 233 33.49 11.17 -1.82
CA ALA A 233 33.92 11.77 -3.08
C ALA A 233 34.50 13.19 -2.86
N ASP A 234 33.87 14.00 -2.03
CA ASP A 234 34.36 15.34 -1.67
C ASP A 234 35.68 15.31 -0.92
N ILE A 235 35.87 14.30 -0.02
CA ILE A 235 37.16 14.08 0.68
C ILE A 235 38.23 13.67 -0.32
N ALA A 236 37.91 12.81 -1.29
CA ALA A 236 38.85 12.37 -2.32
C ALA A 236 39.28 13.55 -3.23
N ASP A 237 38.33 14.40 -3.67
CA ASP A 237 38.59 15.59 -4.45
C ASP A 237 39.45 16.60 -3.67
N ALA A 238 39.13 16.87 -2.42
CA ALA A 238 39.91 17.77 -1.56
C ALA A 238 41.35 17.25 -1.30
N LYS A 239 41.54 15.94 -1.16
CA LYS A 239 42.89 15.34 -1.07
C LYS A 239 43.69 15.52 -2.36
N ALA A 240 43.08 15.29 -3.52
CA ALA A 240 43.73 15.47 -4.81
C ALA A 240 44.17 16.95 -5.02
N LYS A 241 43.30 17.89 -4.63
CA LYS A 241 43.63 19.34 -4.69
C LYS A 241 44.73 19.71 -3.70
N GLN A 242 44.74 19.15 -2.51
CA GLN A 242 45.79 19.37 -1.53
C GLN A 242 47.17 18.93 -2.08
N GLU A 243 47.24 17.76 -2.72
CA GLU A 243 48.47 17.27 -3.35
C GLU A 243 48.90 18.15 -4.53
N GLU A 244 47.96 18.61 -5.36
CA GLU A 244 48.25 19.51 -6.50
C GLU A 244 48.83 20.84 -6.01
N TYR A 245 48.24 21.45 -4.99
CA TYR A 245 48.74 22.70 -4.41
C TYR A 245 50.13 22.53 -3.75
N ALA A 246 50.33 21.40 -3.07
CA ALA A 246 51.63 21.08 -2.49
C ALA A 246 52.73 20.92 -3.53
N GLN A 247 52.44 20.32 -4.70
CA GLN A 247 53.40 20.20 -5.82
C GLN A 247 53.70 21.55 -6.47
N LYS A 248 52.77 22.51 -6.42
CA LYS A 248 52.94 23.87 -6.93
C LYS A 248 53.60 24.83 -5.91
N GLU A 249 54.01 24.33 -4.75
CA GLU A 249 54.56 25.09 -3.63
C GLU A 249 53.59 26.16 -3.06
N ASP A 250 52.25 26.01 -3.36
CA ASP A 250 51.21 26.87 -2.80
C ASP A 250 50.75 26.33 -1.45
N TYR A 251 51.52 26.61 -0.42
CA TYR A 251 51.28 26.08 0.93
C TYR A 251 50.03 26.68 1.57
N GLU A 252 49.61 27.89 1.22
CA GLU A 252 48.42 28.52 1.78
C GLU A 252 47.16 27.79 1.32
N SER A 253 47.02 27.52 0.02
CA SER A 253 45.93 26.76 -0.57
C SER A 253 45.92 25.29 -0.08
N ALA A 254 47.11 24.68 0.07
CA ALA A 254 47.22 23.31 0.59
C ALA A 254 46.75 23.21 2.05
N ILE A 255 47.02 24.23 2.90
CA ILE A 255 46.53 24.27 4.28
C ILE A 255 45.00 24.42 4.33
N ASN A 256 44.42 25.25 3.46
CA ASN A 256 42.97 25.42 3.38
C ASN A 256 42.26 24.14 3.00
N GLU A 257 42.76 23.39 2.01
CA GLU A 257 42.20 22.07 1.66
C GLU A 257 42.38 21.04 2.78
N LYS A 258 43.48 21.08 3.54
CA LYS A 258 43.68 20.25 4.72
C LYS A 258 42.62 20.51 5.78
N MET A 259 42.31 21.78 6.05
CA MET A 259 41.22 22.14 6.97
C MET A 259 39.86 21.66 6.48
N ARG A 260 39.59 21.73 5.16
CA ARG A 260 38.39 21.22 4.53
C ARG A 260 38.25 19.71 4.68
N ILE A 261 39.34 18.96 4.45
CA ILE A 261 39.39 17.49 4.65
C ILE A 261 39.10 17.15 6.10
N GLN A 262 39.69 17.85 7.08
CA GLN A 262 39.41 17.60 8.49
C GLN A 262 37.96 17.84 8.86
N LYS A 263 37.33 18.88 8.31
CA LYS A 263 35.90 19.17 8.52
C LYS A 263 35.02 18.10 7.89
N LEU A 264 35.26 17.71 6.65
CA LEU A 264 34.50 16.66 5.95
C LEU A 264 34.70 15.30 6.64
N GLN A 265 35.88 15.02 7.15
CA GLN A 265 36.17 13.77 7.85
C GLN A 265 35.46 13.72 9.21
N ALA A 266 35.41 14.83 9.95
CA ALA A 266 34.61 14.92 11.18
C ALA A 266 33.09 14.79 10.91
N GLU A 267 32.62 15.32 9.80
CA GLU A 267 31.23 15.10 9.33
C GLU A 267 31.00 13.63 8.99
N LEU A 268 31.92 12.97 8.28
CA LEU A 268 31.85 11.55 7.95
C LEU A 268 31.86 10.66 9.21
N ASP A 269 32.75 10.95 10.15
CA ASP A 269 32.86 10.21 11.43
C ASP A 269 31.57 10.36 12.27
N ASN A 270 31.00 11.57 12.32
CA ASN A 270 29.70 11.82 12.94
C ASN A 270 28.54 11.08 12.24
N HIS A 271 28.65 10.87 10.91
CA HIS A 271 27.65 10.09 10.15
C HIS A 271 27.85 8.57 10.25
N THR A 272 29.08 8.10 10.46
CA THR A 272 29.38 6.65 10.65
C THR A 272 28.97 6.17 12.05
N GLU A 273 28.89 7.04 13.05
CA GLU A 273 28.23 6.79 14.32
C GLU A 273 26.71 6.92 14.25
N ASN A 274 26.13 7.01 13.05
CA ASN A 274 24.72 7.29 12.81
C ASN A 274 23.81 6.30 13.57
N GLN A 275 23.39 6.71 14.75
CA GLN A 275 22.15 6.24 15.34
C GLN A 275 21.04 6.63 14.39
N LYS A 276 20.34 5.62 13.82
CA LYS A 276 19.11 5.85 13.09
C LYS A 276 18.22 6.77 13.92
N VAL A 277 17.60 7.74 13.28
CA VAL A 277 16.64 8.61 13.99
C VAL A 277 15.51 7.74 14.51
N VAL A 278 15.27 7.79 15.80
CA VAL A 278 14.23 7.00 16.46
C VAL A 278 12.95 7.82 16.50
N ALA A 279 11.91 7.34 15.83
CA ALA A 279 10.60 7.98 15.84
C ALA A 279 9.97 7.94 17.24
N GLN A 280 9.23 8.98 17.58
CA GLN A 280 8.51 9.12 18.85
C GLN A 280 7.00 9.21 18.60
N VAL A 281 6.21 8.96 19.65
CA VAL A 281 4.75 9.06 19.58
C VAL A 281 4.30 10.47 19.18
N ASN A 282 5.06 11.50 19.57
CA ASN A 282 4.76 12.89 19.19
C ASN A 282 4.88 13.12 17.69
N ASP A 283 5.80 12.46 17.01
CA ASP A 283 5.96 12.59 15.53
C ASP A 283 4.73 12.06 14.80
N VAL A 284 4.11 10.99 15.35
CA VAL A 284 2.83 10.47 14.84
C VAL A 284 1.71 11.48 15.06
N ALA A 285 1.67 12.14 16.21
CA ALA A 285 0.67 13.18 16.49
C ALA A 285 0.80 14.38 15.53
N GLU A 286 2.02 14.80 15.22
CA GLU A 286 2.29 15.85 14.23
C GLU A 286 1.89 15.42 12.81
N ALA A 287 2.13 14.15 12.44
CA ALA A 287 1.68 13.62 11.17
C ALA A 287 0.15 13.62 11.06
N VAL A 288 -0.55 13.21 12.11
CA VAL A 288 -2.03 13.29 12.17
C VAL A 288 -2.51 14.73 12.02
N GLU A 289 -1.88 15.68 12.71
CA GLU A 289 -2.22 17.10 12.63
C GLU A 289 -2.09 17.62 11.18
N ARG A 290 -1.03 17.24 10.49
CA ARG A 290 -0.82 17.59 9.07
C ARG A 290 -1.87 16.98 8.13
N MET A 291 -2.26 15.72 8.38
CA MET A 291 -3.24 15.02 7.54
C MET A 291 -4.68 15.48 7.78
N THR A 292 -5.02 15.84 9.01
CA THR A 292 -6.41 16.10 9.40
C THR A 292 -6.69 17.57 9.76
N GLY A 293 -5.66 18.36 10.06
CA GLY A 293 -5.78 19.71 10.61
C GLY A 293 -6.17 19.75 12.10
N ILE A 294 -6.24 18.61 12.78
CA ILE A 294 -6.57 18.51 14.21
C ILE A 294 -5.28 18.64 15.03
N PRO A 295 -5.14 19.60 15.95
CA PRO A 295 -3.91 19.87 16.69
C PRO A 295 -3.64 18.83 17.78
N VAL A 296 -3.45 17.56 17.38
CA VAL A 296 -3.26 16.41 18.30
C VAL A 296 -1.95 16.55 19.07
N SER A 297 -0.90 17.07 18.46
CA SER A 297 0.42 17.28 19.07
C SER A 297 0.37 18.27 20.25
N GLN A 298 -0.59 19.21 20.24
CA GLN A 298 -0.76 20.21 21.28
C GLN A 298 -1.74 19.79 22.39
N MET A 299 -2.43 18.67 22.20
CA MET A 299 -3.35 18.13 23.20
C MET A 299 -2.56 17.41 24.30
N GLY A 300 -2.38 18.07 25.44
CA GLY A 300 -1.80 17.46 26.62
C GLY A 300 -2.65 16.30 27.15
N ALA A 301 -2.03 15.37 27.91
CA ALA A 301 -2.72 14.22 28.51
C ALA A 301 -3.98 14.66 29.33
N SER A 302 -3.92 15.82 29.96
CA SER A 302 -5.05 16.41 30.71
C SER A 302 -6.24 16.80 29.84
N ASP A 303 -6.02 17.19 28.58
CA ASP A 303 -7.10 17.61 27.68
C ASP A 303 -7.76 16.38 27.05
N ILE A 304 -7.01 15.32 26.79
CA ILE A 304 -7.53 14.02 26.36
C ILE A 304 -8.39 13.38 27.45
N GLU A 305 -7.99 13.45 28.72
CA GLU A 305 -8.83 13.02 29.85
C GLU A 305 -10.10 13.85 29.99
N ARG A 306 -10.00 15.16 29.86
CA ARG A 306 -11.17 16.07 29.87
C ARG A 306 -12.16 15.76 28.75
N LEU A 307 -11.70 15.39 27.55
CA LEU A 307 -12.55 14.97 26.45
C LEU A 307 -13.21 13.60 26.70
N LYS A 308 -12.49 12.65 27.31
CA LYS A 308 -13.08 11.35 27.71
C LYS A 308 -14.22 11.53 28.73
N ASP A 309 -14.07 12.47 29.64
CA ASP A 309 -15.08 12.78 30.66
C ASP A 309 -16.16 13.73 30.19
N MET A 310 -16.05 14.25 28.95
CA MET A 310 -16.99 15.27 28.44
C MET A 310 -18.41 14.75 28.42
N LYS A 311 -18.64 13.50 28.03
CA LYS A 311 -19.97 12.87 28.02
C LYS A 311 -20.57 12.84 29.42
N SER A 312 -19.86 12.36 30.42
CA SER A 312 -20.31 12.31 31.82
C SER A 312 -20.60 13.70 32.38
N ARG A 313 -19.81 14.70 31.97
CA ARG A 313 -20.00 16.08 32.38
C ARG A 313 -21.22 16.72 31.70
N LEU A 314 -21.47 16.41 30.45
CA LEU A 314 -22.69 16.86 29.74
C LEU A 314 -23.93 16.22 30.35
N GLU A 315 -23.93 14.91 30.60
CA GLU A 315 -25.02 14.18 31.23
C GLU A 315 -25.36 14.73 32.65
N ALA A 316 -24.37 15.22 33.38
CA ALA A 316 -24.60 15.84 34.69
C ALA A 316 -25.31 17.22 34.62
N HIS A 317 -25.25 17.92 33.50
CA HIS A 317 -25.81 19.25 33.32
C HIS A 317 -27.06 19.29 32.41
N VAL A 318 -27.17 18.30 31.51
CA VAL A 318 -28.27 18.20 30.53
C VAL A 318 -29.23 17.10 30.96
N ILE A 319 -30.32 17.48 31.59
CA ILE A 319 -31.32 16.53 32.10
C ILE A 319 -32.37 16.26 31.03
N GLY A 320 -32.62 14.98 30.73
CA GLY A 320 -33.68 14.52 29.81
C GLY A 320 -33.36 14.55 28.32
N GLN A 321 -32.08 14.67 27.94
CA GLN A 321 -31.63 14.67 26.55
C GLN A 321 -30.59 13.56 26.29
N ASP A 322 -30.74 12.39 26.90
CA ASP A 322 -29.77 11.27 26.90
C ASP A 322 -29.39 10.78 25.50
N LYS A 323 -30.25 11.01 24.49
CA LYS A 323 -29.96 10.66 23.08
C LYS A 323 -29.21 11.76 22.33
N ALA A 324 -29.17 12.98 22.84
CA ALA A 324 -28.47 14.09 22.19
C ALA A 324 -27.05 14.29 22.75
N VAL A 325 -26.81 13.82 23.97
CA VAL A 325 -25.52 13.80 24.66
C VAL A 325 -24.76 12.54 24.34
#